data_af82ca7542c8f4fada4177a7c1211a9d
#
_entry.id   af82ca7542c8f4fada4177a7c1211a9d
#
_cell.length_a   1.000
_cell.length_b   1.000
_cell.length_c   1.000
_cell.angle_alpha   90.00
_cell.angle_beta   90.00
_cell.angle_gamma   90.00
#
_symmetry.space_group_name_H-M   'P 1'
#
loop_
_entity.id
_entity.type
_entity.pdbx_description
1 polymer ?
#
loop_
_entity_poly.entity_id
_entity_poly.type
_entity_poly.pdbx_seq_one_letter_code
_entity_poly.pdbx_strand_id
1 'polypeptide(L)'
;MFDFEELRELARYRDERNLVCSCYYPLEKGEPAGEGALIRLKNLINGALADREDWTGSQYKSVSEDLARIEILVAEELVLSSGGLAVFAASTAGLWKVFHLPVKCGPMLVVDRTTRIRPMIEFLDRYRRYCTVLVGKGKARIFLLDPGGVEE
;
A
#
# COMPACT_ATOMS: atom_id res chain seq x y z
N MET A 1 3.90 -12.39 -2.48
CA MET A 1 3.76 -12.36 -3.96
C MET A 1 2.53 -11.53 -4.30
N PHE A 2 2.66 -10.64 -5.25
CA PHE A 2 1.52 -9.83 -5.68
C PHE A 2 0.71 -10.62 -6.71
N ASP A 3 -0.61 -10.65 -6.50
CA ASP A 3 -1.52 -11.19 -7.49
C ASP A 3 -1.83 -10.09 -8.52
N PHE A 4 -1.43 -10.33 -9.77
CA PHE A 4 -1.68 -9.39 -10.86
C PHE A 4 -3.17 -9.20 -11.16
N GLU A 5 -4.02 -10.20 -10.87
CA GLU A 5 -5.46 -10.05 -11.05
C GLU A 5 -6.03 -9.09 -10.00
N GLU A 6 -5.60 -9.17 -8.74
CA GLU A 6 -5.99 -8.20 -7.71
C GLU A 6 -5.60 -6.77 -8.09
N LEU A 7 -4.38 -6.58 -8.62
CA LEU A 7 -3.92 -5.27 -9.06
C LEU A 7 -4.70 -4.76 -10.28
N ARG A 8 -5.08 -5.66 -11.18
CA ARG A 8 -5.90 -5.31 -12.35
C ARG A 8 -7.32 -4.91 -11.93
N GLU A 9 -7.91 -5.62 -10.98
CA GLU A 9 -9.19 -5.25 -10.39
C GLU A 9 -9.15 -3.86 -9.72
N LEU A 10 -8.11 -3.60 -8.94
CA LEU A 10 -7.88 -2.30 -8.33
C LEU A 10 -7.69 -1.18 -9.36
N ALA A 11 -6.94 -1.45 -10.43
CA ALA A 11 -6.74 -0.48 -11.51
C ALA A 11 -8.03 -0.11 -12.26
N ARG A 12 -8.98 -1.03 -12.30
CA ARG A 12 -10.30 -0.84 -12.92
C ARG A 12 -11.35 -0.32 -11.96
N TYR A 13 -11.05 -0.32 -10.67
CA TYR A 13 -12.01 0.11 -9.65
C TYR A 13 -12.43 1.56 -9.88
N ARG A 14 -13.71 1.77 -9.99
CA ARG A 14 -14.35 3.07 -10.04
C ARG A 14 -15.73 2.98 -9.41
N ASP A 15 -16.01 3.86 -8.47
CA ASP A 15 -17.32 3.96 -7.84
C ASP A 15 -17.70 5.44 -7.71
N GLU A 16 -18.85 5.80 -8.26
CA GLU A 16 -19.34 7.18 -8.23
C GLU A 16 -19.98 7.54 -6.87
N ARG A 17 -20.31 6.54 -6.06
CA ARG A 17 -21.00 6.73 -4.79
C ARG A 17 -20.06 6.59 -3.58
N ASN A 18 -19.12 5.65 -3.66
CA ASN A 18 -18.23 5.31 -2.56
C ASN A 18 -16.81 5.74 -2.90
N LEU A 19 -16.29 6.70 -2.14
CA LEU A 19 -14.91 7.13 -2.28
C LEU A 19 -13.96 6.06 -1.78
N VAL A 20 -12.83 5.90 -2.44
CA VAL A 20 -11.76 4.96 -2.06
C VAL A 20 -10.57 5.72 -1.48
N CYS A 21 -10.09 5.23 -0.35
CA CYS A 21 -8.84 5.68 0.27
C CYS A 21 -7.69 4.85 -0.28
N SER A 22 -6.70 5.49 -0.88
CA SER A 22 -5.44 4.86 -1.30
C SER A 22 -4.32 5.40 -0.41
N CYS A 23 -3.74 4.55 0.42
CA CYS A 23 -2.71 4.90 1.39
C CYS A 23 -1.43 4.13 1.11
N TYR A 24 -0.31 4.84 1.01
CA TYR A 24 1.04 4.28 0.97
C TYR A 24 1.81 4.82 2.16
N TYR A 25 2.40 3.95 2.95
CA TYR A 25 3.10 4.35 4.16
C TYR A 25 4.40 3.56 4.38
N PRO A 26 5.52 4.22 4.70
CA PRO A 26 6.77 3.54 5.00
C PRO A 26 6.71 2.92 6.40
N LEU A 27 7.23 1.69 6.54
CA LEU A 27 7.35 0.98 7.80
C LEU A 27 8.82 0.87 8.19
N GLU A 28 9.17 1.31 9.39
CA GLU A 28 10.51 1.21 9.95
C GLU A 28 10.50 0.35 11.21
N LYS A 29 10.97 -0.88 11.08
CA LYS A 29 11.07 -1.80 12.22
C LYS A 29 12.08 -1.26 13.24
N GLY A 30 11.65 -1.13 14.50
CA GLY A 30 12.53 -0.71 15.59
C GLY A 30 12.59 0.79 15.84
N GLU A 31 12.00 1.64 15.00
CA GLU A 31 11.55 2.92 15.53
C GLU A 31 10.53 2.60 16.62
N PRO A 32 10.70 3.11 17.84
CA PRO A 32 9.61 3.02 18.79
C PRO A 32 8.39 3.49 18.02
N ALA A 33 7.24 2.83 18.23
CA ALA A 33 5.96 3.27 17.66
C ALA A 33 5.74 4.71 18.12
N GLY A 34 6.70 5.51 17.70
CA GLY A 34 6.99 6.82 18.18
C GLY A 34 5.89 7.68 17.64
N GLU A 35 5.38 8.48 18.49
CA GLU A 35 4.43 9.56 18.22
C GLU A 35 4.69 10.24 16.87
N GLY A 36 5.97 10.32 16.40
CA GLY A 36 6.35 10.94 15.14
C GLY A 36 5.81 10.26 13.88
N ALA A 37 5.84 8.93 13.78
CA ALA A 37 5.31 8.22 12.62
C ALA A 37 3.78 8.34 12.55
N LEU A 38 3.09 8.17 13.68
CA LEU A 38 1.65 8.33 13.74
C LEU A 38 1.21 9.79 13.56
N ILE A 39 2.00 10.77 14.00
CA ILE A 39 1.74 12.20 13.74
C ILE A 39 1.78 12.50 12.24
N ARG A 40 2.78 11.98 11.52
CA ARG A 40 2.85 12.14 10.06
C ARG A 40 1.62 11.55 9.36
N LEU A 41 1.18 10.36 9.79
CA LEU A 41 -0.03 9.74 9.25
C LEU A 41 -1.28 10.57 9.56
N LYS A 42 -1.42 11.05 10.79
CA LYS A 42 -2.53 11.94 11.18
C LYS A 42 -2.57 13.23 10.37
N ASN A 43 -1.41 13.80 10.06
CA ASN A 43 -1.32 14.98 9.18
C ASN A 43 -1.79 14.67 7.76
N LEU A 44 -1.45 13.50 7.22
CA LEU A 44 -1.97 13.04 5.91
C LEU A 44 -3.49 12.85 5.94
N ILE A 45 -4.02 12.25 6.99
CA ILE A 45 -5.46 12.05 7.19
C ILE A 45 -6.18 13.39 7.28
N ASN A 46 -5.69 14.32 8.06
CA ASN A 46 -6.26 15.66 8.19
C ASN A 46 -6.23 16.42 6.87
N GLY A 47 -5.15 16.30 6.12
CA GLY A 47 -5.04 16.88 4.76
C GLY A 47 -6.06 16.29 3.79
N ALA A 48 -6.25 14.99 3.78
CA ALA A 48 -7.23 14.33 2.95
C ALA A 48 -8.68 14.71 3.31
N LEU A 49 -8.97 14.86 4.61
CA LEU A 49 -10.29 15.29 5.09
C LEU A 49 -10.55 16.79 4.87
N ALA A 50 -9.53 17.60 4.69
CA ALA A 50 -9.69 19.03 4.39
C ALA A 50 -10.25 19.27 3.00
N ASP A 51 -9.92 18.43 2.02
CA ASP A 51 -10.36 18.52 0.62
C ASP A 51 -11.77 17.93 0.36
N ARG A 52 -12.62 17.96 1.38
CA ARG A 52 -13.94 17.29 1.39
C ARG A 52 -15.11 18.11 0.85
N GLU A 53 -14.89 19.24 0.22
CA GLU A 53 -15.95 20.20 -0.14
C GLU A 53 -17.08 19.59 -0.97
N ASP A 54 -16.76 18.61 -1.83
CA ASP A 54 -17.72 17.94 -2.71
C ASP A 54 -18.29 16.63 -2.16
N TRP A 55 -17.99 16.28 -0.90
CA TRP A 55 -18.44 15.01 -0.32
C TRP A 55 -19.82 15.14 0.34
N THR A 56 -20.63 14.09 0.17
CA THR A 56 -21.86 13.94 0.94
C THR A 56 -21.55 13.57 2.40
N GLY A 57 -22.52 13.74 3.30
CA GLY A 57 -22.34 13.35 4.70
C GLY A 57 -22.06 11.86 4.89
N SER A 58 -22.66 10.99 4.07
CA SER A 58 -22.39 9.55 4.09
C SER A 58 -21.02 9.19 3.55
N GLN A 59 -20.54 9.89 2.53
CA GLN A 59 -19.16 9.74 2.03
C GLN A 59 -18.13 10.15 3.08
N TYR A 60 -18.33 11.28 3.75
CA TYR A 60 -17.46 11.72 4.83
C TYR A 60 -17.39 10.69 5.97
N LYS A 61 -18.53 10.16 6.40
CA LYS A 61 -18.59 9.13 7.42
C LYS A 61 -17.83 7.87 7.01
N SER A 62 -18.09 7.36 5.81
CA SER A 62 -17.45 6.17 5.27
C SER A 62 -15.93 6.33 5.17
N VAL A 63 -15.45 7.45 4.63
CA VAL A 63 -14.03 7.77 4.53
C VAL A 63 -13.39 7.90 5.91
N SER A 64 -14.03 8.58 6.86
CA SER A 64 -13.53 8.73 8.22
C SER A 64 -13.36 7.39 8.93
N GLU A 65 -14.30 6.47 8.76
CA GLU A 65 -14.24 5.11 9.32
C GLU A 65 -13.09 4.32 8.67
N ASP A 66 -12.93 4.39 7.37
CA ASP A 66 -11.84 3.71 6.66
C ASP A 66 -10.46 4.27 7.04
N LEU A 67 -10.33 5.58 7.17
CA LEU A 67 -9.08 6.20 7.61
C LEU A 67 -8.72 5.83 9.06
N ALA A 68 -9.71 5.70 9.95
CA ALA A 68 -9.50 5.23 11.31
C ALA A 68 -8.98 3.78 11.34
N ARG A 69 -9.51 2.90 10.48
CA ARG A 69 -9.03 1.53 10.32
C ARG A 69 -7.61 1.47 9.76
N ILE A 70 -7.28 2.33 8.80
CA ILE A 70 -5.94 2.43 8.23
C ILE A 70 -4.94 2.90 9.31
N GLU A 71 -5.31 3.87 10.15
CA GLU A 71 -4.46 4.34 11.25
C GLU A 71 -4.13 3.21 12.24
N ILE A 72 -5.11 2.41 12.62
CA ILE A 72 -4.94 1.24 13.50
C ILE A 72 -4.00 0.21 12.85
N LEU A 73 -4.24 -0.12 11.58
CA LEU A 73 -3.41 -1.05 10.82
C LEU A 73 -1.95 -0.60 10.75
N VAL A 74 -1.71 0.67 10.41
CA VAL A 74 -0.36 1.22 10.33
C VAL A 74 0.33 1.18 11.70
N ALA A 75 -0.37 1.51 12.77
CA ALA A 75 0.17 1.45 14.12
C ALA A 75 0.61 0.04 14.51
N GLU A 76 -0.16 -0.98 14.15
CA GLU A 76 0.18 -2.39 14.38
C GLU A 76 1.38 -2.82 13.51
N GLU A 77 1.38 -2.46 12.24
CA GLU A 77 2.44 -2.84 11.29
C GLU A 77 3.78 -2.15 11.55
N LEU A 78 3.80 -0.94 12.09
CA LEU A 78 5.03 -0.25 12.50
C LEU A 78 5.83 -1.04 13.54
N VAL A 79 5.17 -1.84 14.36
CA VAL A 79 5.82 -2.70 15.36
C VAL A 79 6.30 -4.03 14.77
N LEU A 80 5.55 -4.57 13.81
CA LEU A 80 5.71 -5.94 13.32
C LEU A 80 6.55 -6.03 12.05
N SER A 81 6.46 -5.03 11.18
CA SER A 81 6.92 -5.11 9.81
C SER A 81 7.91 -4.01 9.44
N SER A 82 8.63 -4.23 8.36
CA SER A 82 9.50 -3.24 7.71
C SER A 82 9.21 -3.17 6.22
N GLY A 83 9.66 -2.11 5.56
CA GLY A 83 9.41 -1.87 4.15
C GLY A 83 8.32 -0.83 3.93
N GLY A 84 7.25 -1.20 3.26
CA GLY A 84 6.13 -0.32 2.99
C GLY A 84 4.78 -1.02 3.11
N LEU A 85 3.74 -0.23 3.23
CA LEU A 85 2.37 -0.67 3.26
C LEU A 85 1.57 0.08 2.21
N ALA A 86 0.77 -0.64 1.42
CA ALA A 86 -0.21 -0.06 0.52
C ALA A 86 -1.60 -0.56 0.91
N VAL A 87 -2.54 0.36 1.14
CA VAL A 87 -3.91 0.04 1.56
C VAL A 87 -4.89 0.71 0.63
N PHE A 88 -5.86 -0.04 0.15
CA PHE A 88 -6.99 0.46 -0.63
C PHE A 88 -8.28 0.12 0.09
N ALA A 89 -9.01 1.13 0.52
CA ALA A 89 -10.17 0.97 1.37
C ALA A 89 -11.39 1.74 0.86
N ALA A 90 -12.48 1.04 0.69
CA ALA A 90 -13.83 1.54 0.50
C ALA A 90 -14.80 0.52 1.12
N SER A 91 -14.84 0.45 2.45
CA SER A 91 -15.51 -0.63 3.19
C SER A 91 -16.99 -0.75 2.90
N THR A 92 -17.69 0.37 2.64
CA THR A 92 -19.10 0.37 2.22
C THR A 92 -19.33 -0.29 0.87
N ALA A 93 -18.31 -0.29 -0.01
CA ALA A 93 -18.32 -1.01 -1.29
C ALA A 93 -17.68 -2.41 -1.20
N GLY A 94 -17.33 -2.86 0.00
CA GLY A 94 -16.69 -4.16 0.21
C GLY A 94 -15.21 -4.21 -0.19
N LEU A 95 -14.55 -3.07 -0.41
CA LEU A 95 -13.14 -3.01 -0.75
C LEU A 95 -12.27 -2.80 0.50
N TRP A 96 -11.40 -3.76 0.74
CA TRP A 96 -10.32 -3.67 1.72
C TRP A 96 -9.16 -4.53 1.25
N LYS A 97 -8.11 -3.91 0.71
CA LYS A 97 -6.92 -4.59 0.20
C LYS A 97 -5.68 -4.02 0.86
N VAL A 98 -4.82 -4.89 1.36
CA VAL A 98 -3.56 -4.54 2.03
C VAL A 98 -2.41 -5.27 1.34
N PHE A 99 -1.38 -4.54 0.97
CA PHE A 99 -0.16 -5.08 0.37
C PHE A 99 1.05 -4.66 1.19
N HIS A 100 1.88 -5.64 1.56
CA HIS A 100 3.17 -5.39 2.18
C HIS A 100 4.24 -5.26 1.09
N LEU A 101 4.91 -4.12 1.07
CA LEU A 101 5.98 -3.83 0.13
C LEU A 101 7.32 -4.17 0.78
N PRO A 102 8.22 -4.91 0.09
CA PRO A 102 9.51 -5.29 0.65
C PRO A 102 10.49 -4.13 0.81
N VAL A 103 10.17 -2.98 0.24
CA VAL A 103 10.98 -1.75 0.33
C VAL A 103 10.12 -0.59 0.79
N LYS A 104 10.78 0.45 1.32
CA LYS A 104 10.10 1.69 1.73
C LYS A 104 9.45 2.38 0.53
N CYS A 105 8.25 2.89 0.75
CA CYS A 105 7.54 3.75 -0.19
C CYS A 105 7.43 5.17 0.39
N GLY A 106 7.19 6.15 -0.47
CA GLY A 106 6.87 7.51 -0.02
C GLY A 106 5.48 7.56 0.64
N PRO A 107 5.30 8.33 1.73
CA PRO A 107 4.01 8.48 2.36
C PRO A 107 3.03 9.21 1.43
N MET A 108 1.85 8.63 1.22
CA MET A 108 0.80 9.20 0.39
C MET A 108 -0.56 8.75 0.89
N LEU A 109 -1.51 9.65 0.93
CA LEU A 109 -2.91 9.34 1.18
C LEU A 109 -3.79 10.16 0.23
N VAL A 110 -4.57 9.48 -0.58
CA VAL A 110 -5.49 10.08 -1.54
C VAL A 110 -6.87 9.47 -1.40
N VAL A 111 -7.89 10.30 -1.37
CA VAL A 111 -9.30 9.90 -1.39
C VAL A 111 -9.92 10.36 -2.69
N ASP A 112 -10.41 9.42 -3.49
CA ASP A 112 -10.97 9.70 -4.81
C ASP A 112 -11.99 8.61 -5.20
N ARG A 113 -12.62 8.76 -6.35
CA ARG A 113 -13.52 7.76 -6.97
C ARG A 113 -12.79 6.56 -7.56
N THR A 114 -11.50 6.71 -7.80
CA THR A 114 -10.62 5.67 -8.34
C THR A 114 -9.45 5.42 -7.42
N THR A 115 -8.87 4.22 -7.48
CA THR A 115 -7.66 3.88 -6.72
C THR A 115 -6.45 4.61 -7.28
N ARG A 116 -5.53 5.02 -6.41
CA ARG A 116 -4.21 5.51 -6.81
C ARG A 116 -3.23 4.33 -6.94
N ILE A 117 -3.39 3.56 -8.01
CA ILE A 117 -2.61 2.33 -8.25
C ILE A 117 -1.23 2.57 -8.85
N ARG A 118 -0.98 3.74 -9.42
CA ARG A 118 0.26 4.05 -10.14
C ARG A 118 1.54 3.76 -9.34
N PRO A 119 1.66 4.13 -8.05
CA PRO A 119 2.85 3.80 -7.27
C PRO A 119 3.11 2.30 -7.17
N MET A 120 2.06 1.46 -7.12
CA MET A 120 2.20 0.00 -7.13
C MET A 120 2.75 -0.51 -8.48
N ILE A 121 2.28 0.04 -9.58
CA ILE A 121 2.75 -0.33 -10.92
C ILE A 121 4.21 0.08 -11.09
N GLU A 122 4.58 1.29 -10.69
CA GLU A 122 5.96 1.78 -10.71
C GLU A 122 6.88 0.93 -9.83
N PHE A 123 6.37 0.52 -8.66
CA PHE A 123 7.09 -0.40 -7.78
C PHE A 123 7.35 -1.74 -8.46
N LEU A 124 6.32 -2.38 -9.02
CA LEU A 124 6.45 -3.67 -9.70
C LEU A 124 7.36 -3.61 -10.93
N ASP A 125 7.33 -2.50 -11.67
CA ASP A 125 8.19 -2.30 -12.83
C ASP A 125 9.67 -2.16 -12.42
N ARG A 126 9.93 -1.49 -11.30
CA ARG A 126 11.28 -1.30 -10.76
C ARG A 126 11.85 -2.55 -10.10
N TYR A 127 11.02 -3.34 -9.45
CA TYR A 127 11.40 -4.52 -8.65
C TYR A 127 10.92 -5.82 -9.30
N ARG A 128 11.27 -6.03 -10.56
CA ARG A 128 10.98 -7.27 -11.28
C ARG A 128 11.79 -8.43 -10.72
N ARG A 129 11.26 -9.62 -10.87
CA ARG A 129 12.02 -10.84 -10.62
C ARG A 129 13.03 -11.07 -11.72
N TYR A 130 14.23 -11.47 -11.34
CA TYR A 130 15.30 -11.89 -12.24
C TYR A 130 15.64 -13.35 -11.97
N CYS A 131 15.90 -14.07 -13.03
CA CYS A 131 16.47 -15.40 -12.96
C CYS A 131 17.90 -15.33 -13.46
N THR A 132 18.86 -15.65 -12.58
CA THR A 132 20.28 -15.73 -12.95
C THR A 132 20.68 -17.18 -13.00
N VAL A 133 21.25 -17.61 -14.13
CA VAL A 133 21.73 -18.97 -14.34
C VAL A 133 23.26 -18.94 -14.45
N LEU A 134 23.92 -19.59 -13.51
CA LEU A 134 25.37 -19.84 -13.58
C LEU A 134 25.62 -21.22 -14.14
N VAL A 135 26.28 -21.30 -15.28
CA VAL A 135 26.61 -22.56 -15.95
C VAL A 135 28.12 -22.78 -15.94
N GLY A 136 28.57 -23.92 -15.46
CA GLY A 136 29.95 -24.38 -15.48
C GLY A 136 30.05 -25.80 -16.05
N LYS A 137 31.27 -26.33 -16.17
CA LYS A 137 31.47 -27.71 -16.62
C LYS A 137 30.78 -28.71 -15.65
N GLY A 138 29.66 -29.29 -16.08
CA GLY A 138 28.94 -30.32 -15.35
C GLY A 138 28.06 -29.81 -14.19
N LYS A 139 27.88 -28.49 -14.02
CA LYS A 139 27.02 -27.90 -12.97
C LYS A 139 26.31 -26.68 -13.50
N ALA A 140 25.04 -26.52 -13.12
CA ALA A 140 24.27 -25.31 -13.31
C ALA A 140 23.62 -24.92 -11.98
N ARG A 141 23.63 -23.62 -11.65
CA ARG A 141 22.94 -23.07 -10.49
C ARG A 141 21.98 -22.00 -10.96
N ILE A 142 20.74 -22.05 -10.46
CA ILE A 142 19.69 -21.12 -10.83
C ILE A 142 19.34 -20.30 -9.58
N PHE A 143 19.39 -18.99 -9.71
CA PHE A 143 19.04 -18.05 -8.64
C PHE A 143 17.83 -17.24 -9.07
N LEU A 144 16.82 -17.22 -8.23
CA LEU A 144 15.71 -16.28 -8.35
C LEU A 144 16.01 -15.07 -7.44
N LEU A 145 16.06 -13.93 -8.08
CA LEU A 145 16.25 -12.66 -7.37
C LEU A 145 14.93 -11.91 -7.39
N ASP A 146 14.39 -11.66 -6.23
CA ASP A 146 13.23 -10.79 -6.07
C ASP A 146 13.50 -9.75 -4.97
N PRO A 147 12.62 -8.75 -4.80
CA PRO A 147 12.80 -7.72 -3.78
C PRO A 147 12.86 -8.24 -2.35
N GLY A 148 12.40 -9.47 -2.12
CA GLY A 148 12.46 -10.15 -0.82
C GLY A 148 13.77 -10.88 -0.54
N GLY A 149 14.60 -11.09 -1.55
CA GLY A 149 15.88 -11.79 -1.39
C GLY A 149 16.34 -12.59 -2.61
N VAL A 150 17.24 -13.51 -2.34
CA VAL A 150 17.80 -14.45 -3.34
C VAL A 150 17.43 -15.86 -2.92
N GLU A 151 16.79 -16.59 -3.81
CA GLU A 151 16.44 -18.00 -3.64
C GLU A 151 17.22 -18.84 -4.68
N GLU A 152 17.85 -19.94 -4.22
CA GLU A 152 18.62 -20.84 -5.08
C GLU A 152 17.82 -22.12 -5.40
#